data_015ab6e7335343e514273d672630bb71
#
_entry.id   015ab6e7335343e514273d672630bb71
#
_cell.length_a   1.000
_cell.length_b   1.000
_cell.length_c   1.000
_cell.angle_alpha   90.00
_cell.angle_beta   90.00
_cell.angle_gamma   90.00
#
_symmetry.space_group_name_H-M   'P 1'
#
loop_
_entity.id
_entity.type
_entity.pdbx_description
1 polymer ?
#
loop_
_entity_poly.entity_id
_entity_poly.type
_entity_poly.pdbx_seq_one_letter_code
_entity_poly.pdbx_strand_id
1 'polypeptide(L)'
;MMAQLTCQKLCVGYDGKPVLQDLDFEVFAGDYLCIVGENGSGKSTLMKTILGLQMPISGRILTGDGLRKNEIGYLPQQTAAQKDFPASVWEVVLSGRQNHPHFPPFYTKADKEDALRNMELLDLLPLKKRCYRD
;
A
#
# COMPACT_ATOMS: atom_id res chain seq x y z
N MET A 1 10.91 21.22 -5.46
CA MET A 1 10.50 19.99 -4.76
C MET A 1 9.86 19.10 -5.82
N MET A 2 10.30 17.85 -5.92
CA MET A 2 9.73 16.91 -6.90
C MET A 2 8.57 16.14 -6.25
N ALA A 3 7.51 15.87 -7.01
CA ALA A 3 6.40 15.08 -6.51
C ALA A 3 6.82 13.61 -6.30
N GLN A 4 6.39 13.00 -5.21
CA GLN A 4 6.56 11.57 -4.96
C GLN A 4 5.60 10.73 -5.82
N LEU A 5 4.42 11.24 -6.08
CA LEU A 5 3.42 10.61 -6.93
C LEU A 5 2.81 11.65 -7.85
N THR A 6 2.70 11.34 -9.14
CA THR A 6 2.04 12.19 -10.12
C THR A 6 1.06 11.36 -10.92
N CYS A 7 -0.20 11.76 -10.93
CA CYS A 7 -1.24 11.21 -11.80
C CYS A 7 -1.49 12.17 -12.96
N GLN A 8 -1.42 11.70 -14.20
CA GLN A 8 -1.58 12.50 -15.40
C GLN A 8 -2.69 11.93 -16.28
N LYS A 9 -3.76 12.71 -16.47
CA LYS A 9 -4.95 12.35 -17.26
C LYS A 9 -5.42 10.94 -16.97
N LEU A 10 -5.40 10.57 -15.69
CA LEU A 10 -5.66 9.21 -15.25
C LEU A 10 -7.14 8.88 -15.41
N CYS A 11 -7.41 7.78 -16.10
CA CYS A 11 -8.73 7.20 -16.25
C CYS A 11 -8.72 5.81 -15.62
N VAL A 12 -9.60 5.56 -14.66
CA VAL A 12 -9.71 4.28 -13.95
C VAL A 12 -11.11 3.70 -14.05
N GLY A 13 -11.21 2.39 -14.07
CA GLY A 13 -12.49 1.70 -14.21
C GLY A 13 -12.31 0.20 -14.33
N TYR A 14 -13.37 -0.49 -14.75
CA TYR A 14 -13.42 -1.94 -14.91
C TYR A 14 -13.89 -2.32 -16.32
N ASP A 15 -13.29 -3.35 -16.90
CA ASP A 15 -13.66 -3.91 -18.21
C ASP A 15 -13.79 -2.82 -19.31
N GLY A 16 -12.86 -1.87 -19.30
CA GLY A 16 -12.87 -0.75 -20.25
C GLY A 16 -13.94 0.32 -19.98
N LYS A 17 -14.75 0.16 -18.93
CA LYS A 17 -15.76 1.16 -18.53
C LYS A 17 -15.16 2.11 -17.50
N PRO A 18 -15.03 3.40 -17.82
CA PRO A 18 -14.46 4.38 -16.91
C PRO A 18 -15.40 4.67 -15.73
N VAL A 19 -14.83 4.74 -14.54
CA VAL A 19 -15.50 5.18 -13.30
C VAL A 19 -15.06 6.58 -12.92
N LEU A 20 -13.76 6.86 -13.08
CA LEU A 20 -13.16 8.19 -12.89
C LEU A 20 -12.32 8.52 -14.12
N GLN A 21 -12.37 9.76 -14.56
CA GLN A 21 -11.70 10.24 -15.76
C GLN A 21 -10.97 11.56 -15.48
N ASP A 22 -9.98 11.85 -16.31
CA ASP A 22 -9.26 13.12 -16.33
C ASP A 22 -8.72 13.56 -14.95
N LEU A 23 -8.21 12.60 -14.19
CA LEU A 23 -7.61 12.89 -12.89
C LEU A 23 -6.17 13.36 -13.09
N ASP A 24 -5.91 14.58 -12.67
CA ASP A 24 -4.59 15.21 -12.63
C ASP A 24 -4.32 15.68 -11.21
N PHE A 25 -3.31 15.11 -10.55
CA PHE A 25 -2.86 15.57 -9.23
C PHE A 25 -1.44 15.09 -8.93
N GLU A 26 -0.83 15.77 -7.98
CA GLU A 26 0.50 15.46 -7.46
C GLU A 26 0.46 15.33 -5.94
N VAL A 27 1.33 14.47 -5.40
CA VAL A 27 1.52 14.28 -3.96
C VAL A 27 3.00 14.46 -3.66
N PHE A 28 3.32 15.33 -2.73
CA PHE A 28 4.68 15.63 -2.30
C PHE A 28 5.00 14.98 -0.96
N ALA A 29 6.28 14.93 -0.62
CA ALA A 29 6.71 14.44 0.69
C ALA A 29 6.07 15.28 1.81
N GLY A 30 5.43 14.59 2.76
CA GLY A 30 4.73 15.22 3.89
C GLY A 30 3.28 15.62 3.62
N ASP A 31 2.79 15.45 2.39
CA ASP A 31 1.38 15.73 2.08
C ASP A 31 0.44 14.72 2.75
N TYR A 32 -0.75 15.20 3.07
CA TYR A 32 -1.90 14.40 3.47
C TYR A 32 -3.01 14.58 2.45
N LEU A 33 -3.16 13.60 1.55
CA LEU A 33 -4.19 13.59 0.52
C LEU A 33 -5.43 12.81 0.98
N CYS A 34 -6.58 13.47 1.02
CA CYS A 34 -7.86 12.85 1.33
C CYS A 34 -8.70 12.65 0.07
N ILE A 35 -9.15 11.41 -0.16
CA ILE A 35 -10.06 11.07 -1.27
C ILE A 35 -11.45 10.86 -0.69
N VAL A 36 -12.38 11.76 -1.02
CA VAL A 36 -13.76 11.74 -0.53
C VAL A 36 -14.75 11.52 -1.67
N GLY A 37 -15.88 10.92 -1.37
CA GLY A 37 -16.94 10.64 -2.34
C GLY A 37 -17.92 9.58 -1.82
N GLU A 38 -19.04 9.44 -2.49
CA GLU A 38 -20.06 8.44 -2.17
C GLU A 38 -19.54 7.00 -2.36
N ASN A 39 -20.25 6.03 -1.79
CA ASN A 39 -19.95 4.63 -2.02
C ASN A 39 -20.18 4.30 -3.50
N GLY A 40 -19.21 3.58 -4.11
CA GLY A 40 -19.26 3.27 -5.53
C GLY A 40 -18.70 4.37 -6.46
N SER A 41 -18.23 5.50 -5.93
CA SER A 41 -17.66 6.60 -6.74
C SER A 41 -16.27 6.32 -7.33
N GLY A 42 -15.69 5.13 -7.11
CA GLY A 42 -14.41 4.74 -7.70
C GLY A 42 -13.18 4.96 -6.79
N LYS A 43 -13.35 5.37 -5.53
CA LYS A 43 -12.23 5.59 -4.59
C LYS A 43 -11.31 4.37 -4.46
N SER A 44 -11.90 3.19 -4.23
CA SER A 44 -11.15 1.94 -4.11
C SER A 44 -10.47 1.53 -5.41
N THR A 45 -11.11 1.83 -6.56
CA THR A 45 -10.55 1.59 -7.89
C THR A 45 -9.32 2.46 -8.12
N LEU A 46 -9.41 3.75 -7.76
CA LEU A 46 -8.28 4.68 -7.84
C LEU A 46 -7.12 4.21 -6.95
N MET A 47 -7.40 3.84 -5.70
CA MET A 47 -6.36 3.32 -4.78
C MET A 47 -5.68 2.07 -5.33
N LYS A 48 -6.45 1.09 -5.83
CA LYS A 48 -5.88 -0.12 -6.45
C LYS A 48 -5.02 0.21 -7.67
N THR A 49 -5.41 1.20 -8.46
CA THR A 49 -4.65 1.62 -9.64
C THR A 49 -3.34 2.32 -9.23
N ILE A 50 -3.37 3.19 -8.21
CA ILE A 50 -2.17 3.83 -7.66
C ILE A 50 -1.18 2.80 -7.13
N LEU A 51 -1.67 1.76 -6.46
CA LEU A 51 -0.87 0.66 -5.92
C LEU A 51 -0.35 -0.32 -7.00
N GLY A 52 -0.75 -0.15 -8.25
CA GLY A 52 -0.40 -1.06 -9.33
C GLY A 52 -1.09 -2.42 -9.26
N LEU A 53 -2.12 -2.57 -8.43
CA LEU A 53 -2.96 -3.77 -8.32
C LEU A 53 -3.97 -3.88 -9.49
N GLN A 54 -4.16 -2.79 -10.20
CA GLN A 54 -5.02 -2.68 -11.36
C GLN A 54 -4.41 -1.71 -12.38
N MET A 55 -4.54 -2.02 -13.65
CA MET A 55 -4.08 -1.12 -14.71
C MET A 55 -5.08 0.00 -14.94
N PRO A 56 -4.62 1.24 -15.19
CA PRO A 56 -5.50 2.31 -15.64
C PRO A 56 -6.05 2.01 -17.04
N ILE A 57 -7.23 2.54 -17.35
CA ILE A 57 -7.79 2.52 -18.71
C ILE A 57 -6.95 3.42 -19.62
N SER A 58 -6.58 4.60 -19.15
CA SER A 58 -5.66 5.52 -19.82
C SER A 58 -4.98 6.45 -18.80
N GLY A 59 -4.05 7.25 -19.28
CA GLY A 59 -3.25 8.13 -18.43
C GLY A 59 -2.04 7.44 -17.83
N ARG A 60 -1.37 8.09 -16.89
CA ARG A 60 -0.11 7.62 -16.30
C ARG A 60 -0.05 7.91 -14.81
N ILE A 61 0.60 6.99 -14.10
CA ILE A 61 1.01 7.18 -12.70
C ILE A 61 2.53 7.10 -12.67
N LEU A 62 3.15 8.15 -12.20
CA LEU A 62 4.60 8.28 -12.09
C LEU A 62 4.97 8.38 -10.62
N THR A 63 6.03 7.70 -10.24
CA THR A 63 6.68 7.86 -8.94
C THR A 63 7.97 8.64 -9.12
N GLY A 64 8.29 9.50 -8.17
CA GLY A 64 9.46 10.37 -8.19
C GLY A 64 10.00 10.64 -6.79
N ASP A 65 10.95 11.58 -6.69
CA ASP A 65 11.57 11.99 -5.43
C ASP A 65 12.08 10.82 -4.56
N GLY A 66 12.67 9.80 -5.22
CA GLY A 66 13.19 8.60 -4.56
C GLY A 66 12.15 7.53 -4.23
N LEU A 67 10.86 7.79 -4.34
CA LEU A 67 9.81 6.80 -4.08
C LEU A 67 9.77 5.74 -5.18
N ARG A 68 9.83 4.47 -4.79
CA ARG A 68 9.64 3.32 -5.68
C ARG A 68 8.23 2.74 -5.50
N LYS A 69 7.67 2.15 -6.56
CA LYS A 69 6.33 1.55 -6.51
C LYS A 69 6.16 0.48 -5.42
N ASN A 70 7.22 -0.28 -5.13
CA ASN A 70 7.23 -1.31 -4.10
C ASN A 70 7.42 -0.77 -2.66
N GLU A 71 7.56 0.53 -2.50
CA GLU A 71 7.71 1.20 -1.19
C GLU A 71 6.40 1.84 -0.71
N ILE A 72 5.31 1.72 -1.48
CA ILE A 72 4.00 2.22 -1.09
C ILE A 72 3.32 1.18 -0.21
N GLY A 73 3.14 1.51 1.07
CA GLY A 73 2.36 0.69 2.00
C GLY A 73 0.86 0.85 1.78
N TYR A 74 0.12 -0.23 1.92
CA TYR A 74 -1.34 -0.24 1.81
C TYR A 74 -1.98 -0.86 3.05
N LEU A 75 -2.86 -0.11 3.70
CA LEU A 75 -3.70 -0.60 4.77
C LEU A 75 -5.14 -0.72 4.27
N PRO A 76 -5.60 -1.92 3.89
CA PRO A 76 -6.96 -2.13 3.41
C PRO A 76 -7.97 -1.99 4.55
N GLN A 77 -9.22 -1.75 4.17
CA GLN A 77 -10.34 -1.87 5.10
C GLN A 77 -10.42 -3.32 5.58
N GLN A 78 -10.48 -3.51 6.90
CA GLN A 78 -10.58 -4.85 7.48
C GLN A 78 -11.87 -5.55 7.04
N THR A 79 -11.72 -6.74 6.48
CA THR A 79 -12.83 -7.67 6.20
C THR A 79 -12.98 -8.68 7.33
N ALA A 80 -14.16 -9.30 7.45
CA ALA A 80 -14.40 -10.35 8.46
C ALA A 80 -13.39 -11.51 8.31
N ALA A 81 -13.01 -11.88 7.09
CA ALA A 81 -12.03 -12.93 6.82
C ALA A 81 -10.61 -12.58 7.31
N GLN A 82 -10.25 -11.31 7.37
CA GLN A 82 -8.94 -10.88 7.89
C GLN A 82 -8.87 -10.93 9.42
N LYS A 83 -10.03 -10.80 10.10
CA LYS A 83 -10.10 -10.91 11.57
C LYS A 83 -9.78 -12.31 12.08
N ASP A 84 -10.00 -13.33 11.28
CA ASP A 84 -9.79 -14.73 11.64
C ASP A 84 -8.47 -15.32 11.11
N PHE A 85 -7.57 -14.48 10.57
CA PHE A 85 -6.30 -14.93 10.02
C PHE A 85 -5.37 -15.38 11.17
N PRO A 86 -4.95 -16.65 11.21
CA PRO A 86 -4.19 -17.22 12.32
C PRO A 86 -2.70 -16.90 12.19
N ALA A 87 -2.33 -15.63 12.19
CA ALA A 87 -0.95 -15.18 12.16
C ALA A 87 -0.58 -14.45 13.45
N SER A 88 0.66 -14.57 13.86
CA SER A 88 1.21 -13.73 14.92
C SER A 88 1.44 -12.29 14.44
N VAL A 89 1.47 -11.35 15.36
CA VAL A 89 1.83 -9.96 15.08
C VAL A 89 3.19 -9.89 14.38
N TRP A 90 4.14 -10.74 14.78
CA TRP A 90 5.45 -10.85 14.14
C TRP A 90 5.37 -11.22 12.65
N GLU A 91 4.58 -12.22 12.31
CA GLU A 91 4.41 -12.66 10.92
C GLU A 91 3.75 -11.59 10.06
N VAL A 92 2.78 -10.87 10.61
CA VAL A 92 2.13 -9.75 9.92
C VAL A 92 3.13 -8.62 9.65
N VAL A 93 3.91 -8.19 10.65
CA VAL A 93 4.92 -7.13 10.46
C VAL A 93 5.99 -7.56 9.48
N LEU A 94 6.48 -8.80 9.58
CA LEU A 94 7.52 -9.34 8.70
C LEU A 94 7.03 -9.47 7.25
N SER A 95 5.74 -9.73 7.04
CA SER A 95 5.16 -9.83 5.69
C SER A 95 5.27 -8.53 4.89
N GLY A 96 5.38 -7.39 5.53
CA GLY A 96 5.65 -6.10 4.87
C GLY A 96 6.98 -6.05 4.10
N ARG A 97 7.88 -7.00 4.35
CA ARG A 97 9.16 -7.12 3.63
C ARG A 97 9.08 -7.99 2.36
N GLN A 98 7.93 -8.58 2.05
CA GLN A 98 7.77 -9.47 0.87
C GLN A 98 7.97 -8.76 -0.47
N ASN A 99 7.79 -7.44 -0.53
CA ASN A 99 7.96 -6.67 -1.75
C ASN A 99 9.43 -6.43 -2.14
N HIS A 100 10.38 -6.85 -1.31
CA HIS A 100 11.78 -6.83 -1.66
C HIS A 100 12.15 -8.12 -2.42
N PRO A 101 12.68 -8.02 -3.63
CA PRO A 101 13.09 -9.19 -4.39
C PRO A 101 14.32 -9.81 -3.73
N HIS A 102 14.11 -10.86 -2.96
CA HIS A 102 15.18 -11.65 -2.38
C HIS A 102 15.23 -13.04 -3.03
N PHE A 103 16.43 -13.44 -3.38
CA PHE A 103 16.71 -14.83 -3.69
C PHE A 103 17.78 -15.33 -2.70
N PRO A 104 17.52 -16.38 -1.93
CA PRO A 104 16.34 -17.27 -1.91
C PRO A 104 15.07 -16.60 -1.35
N PRO A 105 13.87 -17.16 -1.56
CA PRO A 105 12.59 -16.56 -1.17
C PRO A 105 12.31 -16.64 0.34
N PHE A 106 13.33 -16.37 1.14
CA PHE A 106 13.27 -16.36 2.60
C PHE A 106 13.66 -15.00 3.13
N TYR A 107 13.06 -14.61 4.24
CA TYR A 107 13.43 -13.39 4.94
C TYR A 107 14.89 -13.40 5.40
N THR A 108 15.62 -12.39 5.01
CA THR A 108 17.02 -12.19 5.42
C THR A 108 17.12 -11.75 6.87
N LYS A 109 18.35 -11.74 7.41
CA LYS A 109 18.62 -11.18 8.73
C LYS A 109 18.24 -9.71 8.80
N ALA A 110 18.55 -8.95 7.75
CA ALA A 110 18.23 -7.53 7.62
C ALA A 110 16.70 -7.28 7.65
N ASP A 111 15.90 -8.10 6.96
CA ASP A 111 14.45 -8.00 7.00
C ASP A 111 13.89 -8.18 8.42
N LYS A 112 14.43 -9.14 9.15
CA LYS A 112 14.04 -9.40 10.55
C LYS A 112 14.44 -8.27 11.48
N GLU A 113 15.63 -7.69 11.28
CA GLU A 113 16.12 -6.54 12.06
C GLU A 113 15.25 -5.30 11.81
N ASP A 114 14.90 -5.03 10.55
CA ASP A 114 14.01 -3.92 10.20
C ASP A 114 12.61 -4.11 10.77
N ALA A 115 12.06 -5.33 10.70
CA ALA A 115 10.76 -5.65 11.29
C ALA A 115 10.78 -5.44 12.82
N LEU A 116 11.84 -5.86 13.50
CA LEU A 116 12.00 -5.65 14.95
C LEU A 116 12.08 -4.17 15.29
N ARG A 117 12.85 -3.38 14.53
CA ARG A 117 12.97 -1.93 14.73
C ARG A 117 11.60 -1.24 14.58
N ASN A 118 10.81 -1.61 13.57
CA ASN A 118 9.47 -1.06 13.38
C ASN A 118 8.53 -1.45 14.52
N MET A 119 8.63 -2.68 15.02
CA MET A 119 7.85 -3.10 16.20
C MET A 119 8.23 -2.33 17.46
N GLU A 120 9.51 -2.02 17.63
CA GLU A 120 10.01 -1.22 18.74
C GLU A 120 9.49 0.22 18.68
N LEU A 121 9.55 0.85 17.50
CA LEU A 121 9.03 2.19 17.27
C LEU A 121 7.53 2.34 17.59
N LEU A 122 6.77 1.26 17.48
CA LEU A 122 5.32 1.22 17.73
C LEU A 122 4.94 0.56 19.06
N ASP A 123 5.93 0.28 19.94
CA ASP A 123 5.72 -0.42 21.21
C ASP A 123 5.03 -1.80 21.08
N LEU A 124 5.22 -2.49 19.97
CA LEU A 124 4.60 -3.77 19.66
C LEU A 124 5.42 -5.00 20.08
N LEU A 125 6.64 -4.83 20.58
CA LEU A 125 7.51 -5.95 20.98
C LEU A 125 6.86 -6.90 22.00
N PRO A 126 6.11 -6.43 23.02
CA PRO A 126 5.43 -7.33 23.96
C PRO A 126 4.36 -8.21 23.29
N LEU A 127 3.82 -7.77 22.15
CA LEU A 127 2.77 -8.46 21.40
C LEU A 127 3.30 -9.41 20.33
N LYS A 128 4.62 -9.47 20.14
CA LYS A 128 5.29 -10.19 19.05
C LYS A 128 4.75 -11.60 18.80
N LYS A 129 4.47 -12.35 19.85
CA LYS A 129 3.99 -13.74 19.79
C LYS A 129 2.47 -13.89 19.91
N ARG A 130 1.75 -12.78 20.12
CA ARG A 130 0.29 -12.81 20.16
C ARG A 130 -0.30 -13.03 18.79
N CYS A 131 -1.48 -13.63 18.76
CA CYS A 131 -2.25 -13.71 17.53
C CYS A 131 -2.67 -12.29 17.12
N TYR A 132 -2.57 -11.99 15.83
CA TYR A 132 -3.00 -10.68 15.28
C TYR A 132 -4.48 -10.37 15.56
N ARG A 133 -5.27 -11.41 15.79
CA ARG A 133 -6.70 -11.31 16.09
C ARG A 133 -6.99 -10.78 17.50
N ASP A 134 -6.11 -11.01 18.47
CA ASP A 134 -6.29 -10.69 19.88
C ASP A 134 -5.84 -9.23 20.19
#